data_14da09a8ff57d4d431daa03e96560eac
#
_entry.id   14da09a8ff57d4d431daa03e96560eac
#
_cell.length_a   1.000
_cell.length_b   1.000
_cell.length_c   1.000
_cell.angle_alpha   90.00
_cell.angle_beta   90.00
_cell.angle_gamma   90.00
#
_symmetry.space_group_name_H-M   'P 1'
#
loop_
_entity.id
_entity.type
_entity.pdbx_description
1 polymer ?
#
loop_
_entity_poly.entity_id
_entity_poly.type
_entity_poly.pdbx_seq_one_letter_code
_entity_poly.pdbx_strand_id
1 'polypeptide(L)'
;MTGVQTCALPICYNISMNIGGMTNQVFLMAFHEMIIMWPAAFILEFFLVDHLAHKLAFCMVTPQDRPIVITLAISIMIIAIMCPIMSFIATLLFKNAGKEFVAVWLQTTFLNFPVAFFWQLMYCGPFIRFLFRKLFPEK
;
A
#
# COMPACT_ATOMS: atom_id res chain seq x y z
N MET A 1 -7.50 -2.53 -6.61
CA MET A 1 -7.49 -1.05 -6.65
C MET A 1 -6.89 -0.39 -5.40
N THR A 2 -7.16 -0.90 -4.22
CA THR A 2 -6.60 -0.38 -2.97
C THR A 2 -5.07 -0.46 -2.89
N GLY A 3 -4.44 -1.50 -3.40
CA GLY A 3 -2.99 -1.67 -3.38
C GLY A 3 -2.24 -0.62 -4.20
N VAL A 4 -2.77 -0.24 -5.35
CA VAL A 4 -2.15 0.77 -6.23
C VAL A 4 -2.16 2.16 -5.58
N GLN A 5 -3.26 2.55 -4.96
CA GLN A 5 -3.36 3.80 -4.20
C GLN A 5 -2.43 3.81 -2.99
N THR A 6 -2.30 2.67 -2.33
CA THR A 6 -1.41 2.50 -1.19
C THR A 6 0.07 2.62 -1.58
N CYS A 7 0.42 2.32 -2.83
CA CYS A 7 1.80 2.46 -3.34
C CYS A 7 2.16 3.90 -3.75
N ALA A 8 1.21 4.65 -4.31
CA ALA A 8 1.49 5.99 -4.82
C ALA A 8 1.94 6.96 -3.73
N LEU A 9 1.29 6.93 -2.58
CA LEU A 9 1.60 7.83 -1.47
C LEU A 9 2.99 7.58 -0.85
N PRO A 10 3.38 6.35 -0.53
CA PRO A 10 4.73 6.06 -0.05
C PRO A 10 5.83 6.43 -1.05
N ILE A 11 5.59 6.31 -2.34
CA ILE A 11 6.54 6.73 -3.38
C ILE A 11 6.77 8.23 -3.30
N CYS A 12 5.71 9.04 -3.31
CA CYS A 12 5.81 10.49 -3.17
C CYS A 12 6.51 10.89 -1.87
N TYR A 13 6.17 10.23 -0.78
CA TYR A 13 6.78 10.48 0.53
C TYR A 13 8.28 10.17 0.54
N ASN A 14 8.68 9.02 0.00
CA ASN A 14 10.09 8.64 -0.09
C ASN A 14 10.91 9.60 -0.95
N ILE A 15 10.38 10.01 -2.09
CA ILE A 15 11.07 10.97 -2.98
C ILE A 15 11.20 12.32 -2.29
N SER A 16 10.16 12.79 -1.64
CA SER A 16 10.17 14.03 -0.87
C SER A 16 11.23 14.02 0.25
N MET A 17 11.36 12.90 0.96
CA MET A 17 12.39 12.75 2.00
C MET A 17 13.81 12.71 1.43
N ASN A 18 14.01 12.13 0.26
CA ASN A 18 15.32 12.07 -0.39
C ASN A 18 15.78 13.42 -0.95
N ILE A 19 14.85 14.26 -1.40
CA ILE A 19 15.16 15.58 -2.00
C ILE A 19 15.16 16.69 -0.94
N GLY A 20 14.62 16.41 0.26
CA GLY A 20 14.60 17.36 1.37
C GLY A 20 13.45 18.38 1.32
N GLY A 21 12.42 18.12 0.53
CA GLY A 21 11.21 18.95 0.49
C GLY A 21 10.29 18.66 -0.68
N MET A 22 9.08 19.19 -0.61
CA MET A 22 8.08 19.08 -1.65
C MET A 22 8.37 20.11 -2.76
N THR A 23 8.86 19.65 -3.90
CA THR A 23 9.09 20.45 -5.10
C THR A 23 8.33 19.87 -6.29
N ASN A 24 8.13 20.68 -7.32
CA ASN A 24 7.49 20.19 -8.57
C ASN A 24 8.26 19.03 -9.21
N GLN A 25 9.56 18.94 -8.98
CA GLN A 25 10.40 17.83 -9.44
C GLN A 25 10.04 16.51 -8.76
N VAL A 26 9.61 16.56 -7.49
CA VAL A 26 9.15 15.36 -6.77
C VAL A 26 7.97 14.72 -7.48
N PHE A 27 7.02 15.52 -7.96
CA PHE A 27 5.87 15.02 -8.71
C PHE A 27 6.26 14.39 -10.04
N LEU A 28 7.20 15.00 -10.76
CA LEU A 28 7.68 14.46 -12.04
C LEU A 28 8.42 13.13 -11.83
N MET A 29 9.29 13.06 -10.83
CA MET A 29 10.00 11.83 -10.48
C MET A 29 9.04 10.75 -9.98
N ALA A 30 8.09 11.11 -9.11
CA ALA A 30 7.06 10.20 -8.63
C ALA A 30 6.20 9.65 -9.77
N PHE A 31 5.87 10.48 -10.75
CA PHE A 31 5.13 10.05 -11.95
C PHE A 31 5.91 9.04 -12.77
N HIS A 32 7.19 9.29 -12.96
CA HIS A 32 8.07 8.39 -13.70
C HIS A 32 8.25 7.04 -12.97
N GLU A 33 8.50 7.09 -11.67
CA GLU A 33 8.56 5.86 -10.84
C GLU A 33 7.22 5.12 -10.84
N MET A 34 6.12 5.84 -10.76
CA MET A 34 4.78 5.26 -10.73
C MET A 34 4.43 4.51 -12.02
N ILE A 35 4.86 5.00 -13.19
CA ILE A 35 4.63 4.31 -14.47
C ILE A 35 5.29 2.92 -14.47
N ILE A 36 6.46 2.79 -13.85
CA ILE A 36 7.19 1.51 -13.76
C ILE A 36 6.63 0.65 -12.63
N MET A 37 6.35 1.26 -11.48
CA MET A 37 5.89 0.55 -10.29
C MET A 37 4.41 0.12 -10.38
N TRP A 38 3.61 0.84 -11.14
CA TRP A 38 2.18 0.56 -11.26
C TRP A 38 1.87 -0.83 -11.86
N PRO A 39 2.42 -1.19 -13.04
CA PRO A 39 2.21 -2.55 -13.57
C PRO A 39 2.83 -3.63 -12.67
N ALA A 40 3.99 -3.36 -12.05
CA ALA A 40 4.59 -4.29 -11.10
C ALA A 40 3.70 -4.50 -9.87
N ALA A 41 3.16 -3.43 -9.30
CA ALA A 41 2.22 -3.48 -8.19
C ALA A 41 0.95 -4.26 -8.57
N PHE A 42 0.39 -4.02 -9.74
CA PHE A 42 -0.80 -4.69 -10.22
C PHE A 42 -0.61 -6.20 -10.36
N ILE A 43 0.50 -6.62 -10.95
CA ILE A 43 0.84 -8.04 -11.11
C ILE A 43 1.04 -8.70 -9.74
N LEU A 44 1.78 -8.07 -8.85
CA LEU A 44 2.01 -8.57 -7.50
C LEU A 44 0.72 -8.65 -6.68
N GLU A 45 -0.14 -7.63 -6.75
CA GLU A 45 -1.42 -7.61 -6.07
C GLU A 45 -2.30 -8.77 -6.54
N PHE A 46 -2.42 -8.96 -7.84
CA PHE A 46 -3.27 -9.98 -8.42
C PHE A 46 -2.79 -11.41 -8.15
N PHE A 47 -1.49 -11.66 -8.28
CA PHE A 47 -0.96 -13.02 -8.16
C PHE A 47 -0.60 -13.44 -6.73
N LEU A 48 0.02 -12.54 -5.98
CA LEU A 48 0.60 -12.88 -4.69
C LEU A 48 -0.20 -12.33 -3.52
N VAL A 49 -0.46 -11.03 -3.56
CA VAL A 49 -1.01 -10.32 -2.41
C VAL A 49 -2.47 -10.70 -2.17
N ASP A 50 -3.27 -10.73 -3.20
CA ASP A 50 -4.69 -11.04 -3.10
C ASP A 50 -4.92 -12.45 -2.54
N HIS A 51 -4.21 -13.42 -3.08
CA HIS A 51 -4.30 -14.80 -2.62
C HIS A 51 -3.81 -15.00 -1.18
N LEU A 52 -2.69 -14.37 -0.84
CA LEU A 52 -2.09 -14.47 0.49
C LEU A 52 -2.86 -13.67 1.54
N ALA A 53 -3.31 -12.48 1.18
CA ALA A 53 -4.09 -11.62 2.07
C ALA A 53 -5.44 -12.25 2.43
N HIS A 54 -6.12 -12.85 1.48
CA HIS A 54 -7.36 -13.59 1.74
C HIS A 54 -7.14 -14.76 2.70
N LYS A 55 -6.12 -15.58 2.48
CA LYS A 55 -5.80 -16.69 3.37
C LYS A 55 -5.49 -16.23 4.80
N LEU A 56 -4.68 -15.19 4.94
CA LEU A 56 -4.30 -14.64 6.25
C LEU A 56 -5.48 -13.95 6.93
N ALA A 57 -6.28 -13.19 6.20
CA ALA A 57 -7.46 -12.53 6.74
C ALA A 57 -8.49 -13.54 7.26
N PHE A 58 -8.76 -14.60 6.52
CA PHE A 58 -9.68 -15.66 6.96
C PHE A 58 -9.12 -16.51 8.13
N CYS A 59 -7.82 -16.47 8.36
CA CYS A 59 -7.21 -17.06 9.56
C CYS A 59 -7.47 -16.22 10.82
N MET A 60 -7.59 -14.90 10.66
CA MET A 60 -7.80 -13.97 11.78
C MET A 60 -9.27 -13.60 12.02
N VAL A 61 -10.10 -13.64 10.99
CA VAL A 61 -11.48 -13.19 11.02
C VAL A 61 -12.41 -14.32 10.60
N THR A 62 -13.46 -14.51 11.36
CA THR A 62 -14.48 -15.54 11.07
C THR A 62 -15.46 -15.04 10.01
N PRO A 63 -15.93 -15.89 9.06
CA PRO A 63 -16.91 -15.49 8.05
C PRO A 63 -18.24 -14.94 8.62
N GLN A 64 -18.46 -15.13 9.92
CA GLN A 64 -19.66 -14.64 10.61
C GLN A 64 -19.49 -13.20 11.15
N ASP A 65 -18.29 -12.64 11.08
CA ASP A 65 -18.05 -11.27 11.50
C ASP A 65 -18.68 -10.25 10.53
N ARG A 66 -18.86 -9.05 11.03
CA ARG A 66 -19.45 -7.97 10.21
C ARG A 66 -18.61 -7.76 8.93
N PRO A 67 -19.24 -7.57 7.78
CA PRO A 67 -18.51 -7.41 6.49
C PRO A 67 -17.48 -6.26 6.50
N ILE A 68 -17.72 -5.25 7.34
CA ILE A 68 -16.77 -4.12 7.53
C ILE A 68 -15.48 -4.59 8.19
N VAL A 69 -15.57 -5.47 9.19
CA VAL A 69 -14.39 -6.01 9.91
C VAL A 69 -13.57 -6.90 8.99
N ILE A 70 -14.24 -7.73 8.19
CA ILE A 70 -13.58 -8.60 7.19
C ILE A 70 -12.83 -7.75 6.15
N THR A 71 -13.47 -6.72 5.61
CA THR A 71 -12.85 -5.82 4.63
C THR A 71 -11.65 -5.07 5.23
N LEU A 72 -11.76 -4.59 6.46
CA LEU A 72 -10.65 -3.96 7.17
C LEU A 72 -9.48 -4.91 7.40
N ALA A 73 -9.75 -6.14 7.83
CA ALA A 73 -8.74 -7.16 8.05
C ALA A 73 -7.99 -7.50 6.75
N ILE A 74 -8.72 -7.69 5.65
CA ILE A 74 -8.14 -7.93 4.32
C ILE A 74 -7.26 -6.74 3.91
N SER A 75 -7.73 -5.53 4.08
CA SER A 75 -6.98 -4.31 3.73
C SER A 75 -5.69 -4.17 4.53
N ILE A 76 -5.73 -4.44 5.83
CA ILE A 76 -4.55 -4.42 6.70
C ILE A 76 -3.52 -5.48 6.26
N MET A 77 -3.99 -6.67 5.91
CA MET A 77 -3.10 -7.75 5.44
C MET A 77 -2.48 -7.41 4.08
N ILE A 78 -3.24 -6.82 3.18
CA ILE A 78 -2.72 -6.33 1.88
C ILE A 78 -1.59 -5.31 2.12
N ILE A 79 -1.80 -4.35 2.98
CA ILE A 79 -0.78 -3.34 3.32
C ILE A 79 0.46 -4.00 3.93
N ALA A 80 0.26 -4.90 4.88
CA ALA A 80 1.36 -5.57 5.58
C ALA A 80 2.25 -6.41 4.65
N ILE A 81 1.67 -6.96 3.59
CA ILE A 81 2.40 -7.75 2.59
C ILE A 81 2.96 -6.84 1.49
N MET A 82 2.15 -5.90 1.02
CA MET A 82 2.51 -5.04 -0.10
C MET A 82 3.63 -4.04 0.23
N CYS A 83 3.59 -3.44 1.43
CA CYS A 83 4.60 -2.47 1.86
C CYS A 83 6.04 -3.00 1.80
N PRO A 84 6.39 -4.15 2.40
CA PRO A 84 7.75 -4.66 2.32
C PRO A 84 8.16 -5.05 0.91
N ILE A 85 7.26 -5.63 0.14
CA ILE A 85 7.55 -6.07 -1.24
C ILE A 85 7.80 -4.86 -2.13
N MET A 86 6.93 -3.86 -2.09
CA MET A 86 7.08 -2.66 -2.89
C MET A 86 8.29 -1.83 -2.46
N SER A 87 8.56 -1.74 -1.17
CA SER A 87 9.78 -1.11 -0.66
C SER A 87 11.05 -1.84 -1.12
N PHE A 88 11.01 -3.15 -1.21
CA PHE A 88 12.11 -3.97 -1.74
C PHE A 88 12.37 -3.65 -3.21
N ILE A 89 11.33 -3.66 -4.04
CA ILE A 89 11.42 -3.35 -5.46
C ILE A 89 11.90 -1.90 -5.67
N ALA A 90 11.35 -0.96 -4.94
CA ALA A 90 11.74 0.45 -5.02
C ALA A 90 13.21 0.65 -4.63
N THR A 91 13.68 -0.01 -3.58
CA THR A 91 15.08 0.05 -3.14
C THR A 91 16.01 -0.59 -4.17
N LEU A 92 15.60 -1.68 -4.79
CA LEU A 92 16.38 -2.37 -5.81
C LEU A 92 16.53 -1.55 -7.10
N LEU A 93 15.44 -0.93 -7.56
CA LEU A 93 15.40 -0.21 -8.82
C LEU A 93 15.93 1.22 -8.74
N PHE A 94 15.62 1.92 -7.65
CA PHE A 94 15.84 3.37 -7.58
C PHE A 94 16.93 3.81 -6.60
N LYS A 95 17.24 3.02 -5.58
CA LYS A 95 18.15 3.46 -4.51
C LYS A 95 19.59 3.01 -4.63
N ASN A 96 19.95 2.11 -5.54
CA ASN A 96 21.33 1.62 -5.72
C ASN A 96 22.11 1.43 -4.39
N ALA A 97 21.45 0.91 -3.37
CA ALA A 97 21.91 0.96 -1.98
C ALA A 97 23.12 0.05 -1.68
N GLY A 98 23.61 -0.70 -2.64
CA GLY A 98 24.84 -1.51 -2.53
C GLY A 98 24.87 -2.38 -1.27
N LYS A 99 25.86 -2.14 -0.41
CA LYS A 99 26.08 -2.93 0.82
C LYS A 99 25.06 -2.67 1.93
N GLU A 100 24.38 -1.51 1.89
CA GLU A 100 23.39 -1.10 2.90
C GLU A 100 21.95 -1.35 2.46
N PHE A 101 21.75 -2.18 1.44
CA PHE A 101 20.45 -2.49 0.86
C PHE A 101 19.41 -2.89 1.91
N VAL A 102 19.77 -3.78 2.82
CA VAL A 102 18.86 -4.29 3.87
C VAL A 102 18.46 -3.18 4.85
N ALA A 103 19.41 -2.34 5.26
CA ALA A 103 19.14 -1.23 6.17
C ALA A 103 18.20 -0.20 5.53
N VAL A 104 18.46 0.19 4.31
CA VAL A 104 17.64 1.13 3.54
C VAL A 104 16.26 0.56 3.26
N TRP A 105 16.17 -0.72 2.91
CA TRP A 105 14.90 -1.40 2.71
C TRP A 105 14.06 -1.46 3.98
N LEU A 106 14.65 -1.86 5.12
CA LEU A 106 13.96 -1.89 6.41
C LEU A 106 13.50 -0.49 6.83
N GLN A 107 14.36 0.51 6.71
CA GLN A 107 14.03 1.89 7.02
C GLN A 107 12.86 2.40 6.17
N THR A 108 12.90 2.15 4.87
CA THR A 108 11.85 2.53 3.93
C THR A 108 10.53 1.84 4.26
N THR A 109 10.56 0.56 4.54
CA THR A 109 9.38 -0.22 4.95
C THR A 109 8.80 0.31 6.26
N PHE A 110 9.64 0.57 7.24
CA PHE A 110 9.20 1.05 8.55
C PHE A 110 8.58 2.46 8.50
N LEU A 111 9.09 3.33 7.64
CA LEU A 111 8.53 4.67 7.44
C LEU A 111 7.24 4.66 6.61
N ASN A 112 7.18 3.82 5.60
CA ASN A 112 6.03 3.75 4.70
C ASN A 112 4.83 3.02 5.31
N PHE A 113 5.07 2.04 6.18
CA PHE A 113 4.02 1.24 6.78
C PHE A 113 2.97 2.08 7.54
N PRO A 114 3.35 2.95 8.51
CA PRO A 114 2.36 3.75 9.21
C PRO A 114 1.64 4.75 8.31
N VAL A 115 2.34 5.34 7.33
CA VAL A 115 1.74 6.28 6.38
C VAL A 115 0.68 5.58 5.52
N ALA A 116 0.99 4.42 4.96
CA ALA A 116 0.06 3.62 4.18
C ALA A 116 -1.12 3.13 5.02
N PHE A 117 -0.86 2.73 6.25
CA PHE A 117 -1.88 2.27 7.19
C PHE A 117 -2.88 3.37 7.56
N PHE A 118 -2.39 4.56 7.93
CA PHE A 118 -3.24 5.70 8.22
C PHE A 118 -4.04 6.16 7.01
N TRP A 119 -3.42 6.21 5.85
CA TRP A 119 -4.08 6.54 4.59
C TRP A 119 -5.21 5.56 4.29
N GLN A 120 -4.97 4.28 4.42
CA GLN A 120 -5.97 3.24 4.22
C GLN A 120 -7.14 3.35 5.21
N LEU A 121 -6.86 3.60 6.47
CA LEU A 121 -7.89 3.77 7.50
C LEU A 121 -8.73 5.03 7.29
N MET A 122 -8.10 6.15 6.93
CA MET A 122 -8.81 7.42 6.77
C MET A 122 -9.65 7.48 5.50
N TYR A 123 -9.16 6.92 4.41
CA TYR A 123 -9.85 6.99 3.12
C TYR A 123 -10.71 5.77 2.82
N CYS A 124 -10.18 4.58 3.02
CA CYS A 124 -10.95 3.36 2.75
C CYS A 124 -12.06 3.10 3.77
N GLY A 125 -11.85 3.36 5.04
CA GLY A 125 -12.85 3.16 6.08
C GLY A 125 -14.15 3.94 5.81
N PRO A 126 -14.12 5.27 5.78
CA PRO A 126 -15.30 6.08 5.51
C PRO A 126 -15.83 5.94 4.08
N PHE A 127 -14.95 5.74 3.10
CA PHE A 127 -15.34 5.58 1.70
C PHE A 127 -16.11 4.28 1.46
N ILE A 128 -15.65 3.18 2.03
CA ILE A 128 -16.33 1.89 1.94
C ILE A 128 -17.70 1.96 2.65
N ARG A 129 -17.76 2.58 3.82
CA ARG A 129 -19.04 2.80 4.53
C ARG A 129 -20.02 3.62 3.70
N PHE A 130 -19.56 4.68 3.07
CA PHE A 130 -20.36 5.53 2.20
C PHE A 130 -20.85 4.76 0.98
N LEU A 131 -19.98 3.97 0.35
CA LEU A 131 -20.32 3.16 -0.81
C LEU A 131 -21.32 2.07 -0.48
N PHE A 132 -21.15 1.38 0.65
CA PHE A 132 -22.10 0.36 1.11
C PHE A 132 -23.46 0.94 1.44
N ARG A 133 -23.52 2.10 2.11
CA ARG A 133 -24.79 2.80 2.39
C ARG A 133 -25.50 3.25 1.11
N LYS A 134 -24.75 3.55 0.06
CA LYS A 134 -25.32 3.99 -1.23
C LYS A 134 -25.78 2.82 -2.11
N LEU A 135 -25.05 1.71 -2.06
CA LEU A 135 -25.37 0.49 -2.82
C LEU A 135 -26.43 -0.39 -2.15
N PHE A 136 -26.45 -0.41 -0.85
CA PHE A 136 -27.40 -1.19 -0.05
C PHE A 136 -28.08 -0.27 0.96
N PRO A 137 -29.03 0.57 0.53
CA PRO A 137 -29.87 1.29 1.48
C PRO A 137 -30.68 0.25 2.26
N GLU A 138 -30.36 0.07 3.52
CA GLU A 138 -31.22 -0.70 4.42
C GLU A 138 -32.61 -0.09 4.41
N LYS A 139 -33.58 -0.90 3.98
CA LYS A 139 -35.00 -0.57 4.15
C LYS A 139 -35.38 -0.74 5.62
#